data_e1529f926921efd32baa852c70d5aeb7
#
_entry.id   e1529f926921efd32baa852c70d5aeb7
#
_cell.length_a   1.000
_cell.length_b   1.000
_cell.length_c   1.000
_cell.angle_alpha   90.00
_cell.angle_beta   90.00
_cell.angle_gamma   90.00
#
_symmetry.space_group_name_H-M   'P 1'
#
loop_
_entity.id
_entity.type
_entity.pdbx_description
1 polymer ?
#
loop_
_entity_poly.entity_id
_entity_poly.type
_entity_poly.pdbx_seq_one_letter_code
_entity_poly.pdbx_strand_id
1 'polypeptide(L)'
;MFIEQPARWLRWLYPKATWRMDKNVRAIYLTFDDGPIPEATPFILDTLKEHGAKATFFMVGDNVKKHPELYERIVAEGHQVGNHTMNHIGGFRHWTTTYIINTYQANELIHAHLFRPPHGWMRHSPYYWLSKYYKVVMWDVVTRDYSTRLTAEEVLENVKRYTRNGSIITFHDSLKSIGKLHYALPEALKWLKEQGYEFRTFE
;
A
#
# COMPACT_ATOMS: atom_id res chain seq x y z
N MET A 1 15.87 9.56 -4.32
CA MET A 1 16.51 8.77 -3.28
C MET A 1 15.38 8.06 -2.54
N PHE A 2 15.15 6.81 -2.87
CA PHE A 2 14.11 6.01 -2.23
C PHE A 2 14.75 5.35 -1.03
N ILE A 3 14.29 5.75 0.12
CA ILE A 3 14.75 5.25 1.40
C ILE A 3 13.71 4.22 1.82
N GLU A 4 14.12 3.03 2.13
CA GLU A 4 13.28 1.91 2.58
C GLU A 4 12.43 2.31 3.79
N GLN A 5 12.91 3.27 4.56
CA GLN A 5 12.15 3.95 5.61
C GLN A 5 12.03 5.45 5.31
N PRO A 6 10.88 6.08 5.59
CA PRO A 6 10.66 7.50 5.33
C PRO A 6 11.56 8.36 6.21
N ALA A 7 12.20 9.34 5.60
CA ALA A 7 13.00 10.33 6.30
C ALA A 7 12.13 11.13 7.29
N ARG A 8 12.72 11.56 8.42
CA ARG A 8 11.99 12.30 9.46
C ARG A 8 11.33 13.59 8.92
N TRP A 9 12.01 14.32 8.03
CA TRP A 9 11.48 15.55 7.45
C TRP A 9 10.22 15.30 6.60
N LEU A 10 10.10 14.14 5.94
CA LEU A 10 8.93 13.79 5.14
C LEU A 10 7.69 13.61 6.05
N ARG A 11 7.87 13.08 7.25
CA ARG A 11 6.79 12.97 8.25
C ARG A 11 6.30 14.35 8.71
N TRP A 12 7.16 15.35 8.77
CA TRP A 12 6.77 16.71 9.12
C TRP A 12 5.93 17.39 8.03
N LEU A 13 6.13 17.03 6.77
CA LEU A 13 5.30 17.56 5.67
C LEU A 13 3.85 17.03 5.74
N TYR A 14 3.63 15.86 6.33
CA TYR A 14 2.32 15.23 6.42
C TYR A 14 2.01 14.80 7.87
N PRO A 15 1.82 15.76 8.79
CA PRO A 15 1.76 15.47 10.24
C PRO A 15 0.53 14.66 10.66
N LYS A 16 -0.56 14.74 9.89
CA LYS A 16 -1.79 13.95 10.16
C LYS A 16 -1.81 12.60 9.45
N ALA A 17 -0.80 12.30 8.63
CA ALA A 17 -0.71 11.00 7.95
C ALA A 17 -0.22 9.92 8.92
N THR A 18 -0.77 8.72 8.74
CA THR A 18 -0.36 7.54 9.48
C THR A 18 0.85 6.90 8.80
N TRP A 19 2.00 6.95 9.46
CA TRP A 19 3.27 6.41 8.97
C TRP A 19 3.61 5.05 9.59
N ARG A 20 3.09 4.80 10.77
CA ARG A 20 3.30 3.61 11.57
C ARG A 20 2.19 3.53 12.60
N MET A 21 1.74 2.34 12.90
CA MET A 21 0.72 2.08 13.91
C MET A 21 1.34 1.95 15.32
N ASP A 22 0.57 1.49 16.30
CA ASP A 22 1.02 1.40 17.68
C ASP A 22 2.30 0.55 17.78
N LYS A 23 3.36 1.18 18.29
CA LYS A 23 4.67 0.56 18.50
C LYS A 23 4.73 -0.47 19.64
N ASN A 24 3.74 -0.45 20.52
CA ASN A 24 3.66 -1.37 21.65
C ASN A 24 2.96 -2.68 21.28
N VAL A 25 2.27 -2.72 20.15
CA VAL A 25 1.58 -3.91 19.64
C VAL A 25 2.48 -4.64 18.65
N ARG A 26 2.69 -5.95 18.83
CA ARG A 26 3.46 -6.79 17.94
C ARG A 26 2.65 -7.18 16.70
N ALA A 27 2.26 -6.17 15.95
CA ALA A 27 1.49 -6.30 14.73
C ALA A 27 2.17 -5.57 13.57
N ILE A 28 1.88 -5.99 12.36
CA ILE A 28 2.25 -5.33 11.12
C ILE A 28 1.01 -5.14 10.22
N TYR A 29 1.10 -4.18 9.33
CA TYR A 29 0.04 -3.79 8.42
C TYR A 29 0.57 -3.92 6.99
N LEU A 30 0.21 -5.04 6.34
CA LEU A 30 0.58 -5.28 4.94
C LEU A 30 -0.27 -4.40 4.03
N THR A 31 0.38 -3.75 3.08
CA THR A 31 -0.31 -2.92 2.09
C THR A 31 0.21 -3.21 0.69
N PHE A 32 -0.68 -3.15 -0.29
CA PHE A 32 -0.39 -3.31 -1.70
C PHE A 32 -0.89 -2.10 -2.46
N ASP A 33 -0.05 -1.51 -3.31
CA ASP A 33 -0.36 -0.32 -4.09
C ASP A 33 -0.41 -0.68 -5.58
N ASP A 34 -1.13 0.11 -6.39
CA ASP A 34 -1.21 0.13 -7.86
C ASP A 34 -2.27 -0.78 -8.49
N GLY A 35 -2.66 -1.88 -7.88
CA GLY A 35 -3.66 -2.82 -8.43
C GLY A 35 -5.11 -2.31 -8.46
N PRO A 36 -6.09 -3.21 -8.67
CA PRO A 36 -5.91 -4.63 -8.95
C PRO A 36 -5.53 -4.89 -10.42
N ILE A 37 -4.69 -5.90 -10.65
CA ILE A 37 -4.37 -6.38 -12.00
C ILE A 37 -4.35 -7.91 -12.07
N PRO A 38 -4.78 -8.52 -13.20
CA PRO A 38 -4.88 -9.99 -13.32
C PRO A 38 -3.55 -10.72 -13.15
N GLU A 39 -2.44 -10.08 -13.51
CA GLU A 39 -1.11 -10.70 -13.47
C GLU A 39 -0.53 -10.82 -12.06
N ALA A 40 -1.00 -10.01 -11.11
CA ALA A 40 -0.41 -9.95 -9.78
C ALA A 40 -1.41 -10.23 -8.66
N THR A 41 -2.57 -9.57 -8.70
CA THR A 41 -3.52 -9.56 -7.58
C THR A 41 -4.01 -10.97 -7.20
N PRO A 42 -4.35 -11.90 -8.13
CA PRO A 42 -4.76 -13.26 -7.77
C PRO A 42 -3.69 -14.03 -6.98
N PHE A 43 -2.44 -13.97 -7.43
CA PHE A 43 -1.32 -14.62 -6.72
C PHE A 43 -1.14 -14.07 -5.30
N ILE A 44 -1.24 -12.74 -5.14
CA ILE A 44 -1.11 -12.09 -3.83
C ILE A 44 -2.23 -12.57 -2.90
N LEU A 45 -3.48 -12.61 -3.38
CA LEU A 45 -4.63 -13.06 -2.59
C LEU A 45 -4.49 -14.53 -2.16
N ASP A 46 -4.10 -15.41 -3.08
CA ASP A 46 -3.86 -16.82 -2.77
C ASP A 46 -2.77 -16.98 -1.71
N THR A 47 -1.65 -16.27 -1.86
CA THR A 47 -0.55 -16.29 -0.89
C THR A 47 -0.98 -15.76 0.48
N LEU A 48 -1.74 -14.66 0.53
CA LEU A 48 -2.27 -14.11 1.79
C LEU A 48 -3.20 -15.12 2.47
N LYS A 49 -4.06 -15.79 1.70
CA LYS A 49 -4.99 -16.82 2.19
C LYS A 49 -4.25 -18.02 2.77
N GLU A 50 -3.23 -18.54 2.10
CA GLU A 50 -2.38 -19.64 2.58
C GLU A 50 -1.71 -19.34 3.91
N HIS A 51 -1.33 -18.09 4.09
CA HIS A 51 -0.72 -17.61 5.33
C HIS A 51 -1.73 -17.08 6.37
N GLY A 52 -3.05 -17.10 6.09
CA GLY A 52 -4.07 -16.57 6.99
C GLY A 52 -3.87 -15.07 7.29
N ALA A 53 -3.29 -14.33 6.36
CA ALA A 53 -2.99 -12.91 6.51
C ALA A 53 -4.07 -12.04 5.87
N LYS A 54 -4.36 -10.89 6.49
CA LYS A 54 -5.17 -9.84 5.89
C LYS A 54 -4.28 -8.64 5.55
N ALA A 55 -4.68 -7.91 4.50
CA ALA A 55 -3.93 -6.77 4.00
C ALA A 55 -4.87 -5.63 3.58
N THR A 56 -4.28 -4.48 3.27
CA THR A 56 -5.00 -3.33 2.70
C THR A 56 -4.48 -3.06 1.29
N PHE A 57 -5.40 -2.96 0.34
CA PHE A 57 -5.08 -2.68 -1.06
C PHE A 57 -5.42 -1.23 -1.39
N PHE A 58 -4.40 -0.42 -1.70
CA PHE A 58 -4.57 0.95 -2.20
C PHE A 58 -4.68 0.91 -3.72
N MET A 59 -5.90 0.96 -4.21
CA MET A 59 -6.23 0.63 -5.59
C MET A 59 -6.32 1.87 -6.49
N VAL A 60 -5.88 1.71 -7.72
CA VAL A 60 -6.08 2.66 -8.80
C VAL A 60 -7.49 2.46 -9.38
N GLY A 61 -8.31 3.53 -9.38
CA GLY A 61 -9.71 3.45 -9.81
C GLY A 61 -9.89 2.90 -11.22
N ASP A 62 -8.97 3.24 -12.13
CA ASP A 62 -8.98 2.76 -13.52
C ASP A 62 -8.80 1.23 -13.60
N ASN A 63 -8.00 0.67 -12.70
CA ASN A 63 -7.82 -0.78 -12.60
C ASN A 63 -9.06 -1.46 -11.98
N VAL A 64 -9.68 -0.87 -10.97
CA VAL A 64 -10.95 -1.36 -10.41
C VAL A 64 -12.04 -1.35 -11.48
N LYS A 65 -12.12 -0.29 -12.31
CA LYS A 65 -13.07 -0.20 -13.42
C LYS A 65 -12.84 -1.31 -14.47
N LYS A 66 -11.60 -1.65 -14.76
CA LYS A 66 -11.24 -2.70 -15.74
C LYS A 66 -11.42 -4.12 -15.19
N HIS A 67 -11.21 -4.31 -13.89
CA HIS A 67 -11.19 -5.61 -13.22
C HIS A 67 -12.07 -5.60 -11.96
N PRO A 68 -13.40 -5.34 -12.11
CA PRO A 68 -14.32 -5.29 -10.98
C PRO A 68 -14.38 -6.64 -10.22
N GLU A 69 -14.19 -7.75 -10.91
CA GLU A 69 -14.15 -9.08 -10.32
C GLU A 69 -12.99 -9.27 -9.33
N LEU A 70 -11.86 -8.62 -9.58
CA LEU A 70 -10.72 -8.65 -8.64
C LEU A 70 -11.00 -7.77 -7.41
N TYR A 71 -11.63 -6.63 -7.60
CA TYR A 71 -12.08 -5.78 -6.51
C TYR A 71 -13.06 -6.54 -5.59
N GLU A 72 -14.08 -7.18 -6.19
CA GLU A 72 -15.06 -8.00 -5.46
C GLU A 72 -14.37 -9.13 -4.69
N ARG A 73 -13.39 -9.80 -5.30
CA ARG A 73 -12.61 -10.85 -4.65
C ARG A 73 -11.82 -10.33 -3.45
N ILE A 74 -11.15 -9.19 -3.58
CA ILE A 74 -10.40 -8.54 -2.48
C ILE A 74 -11.34 -8.29 -1.29
N VAL A 75 -12.52 -7.73 -1.55
CA VAL A 75 -13.51 -7.42 -0.51
C VAL A 75 -14.10 -8.70 0.10
N ALA A 76 -14.51 -9.66 -0.74
CA ALA A 76 -15.09 -10.93 -0.30
C ALA A 76 -14.13 -11.76 0.56
N GLU A 77 -12.83 -11.71 0.27
CA GLU A 77 -11.81 -12.36 1.09
C GLU A 77 -11.47 -11.59 2.38
N GLY A 78 -12.16 -10.46 2.67
CA GLY A 78 -12.06 -9.69 3.91
C GLY A 78 -10.78 -8.86 4.01
N HIS A 79 -10.22 -8.45 2.89
CA HIS A 79 -9.17 -7.45 2.84
C HIS A 79 -9.75 -6.04 2.89
N GLN A 80 -8.94 -5.09 3.37
CA GLN A 80 -9.34 -3.69 3.42
C GLN A 80 -8.98 -2.98 2.11
N VAL A 81 -9.77 -1.98 1.72
CA VAL A 81 -9.54 -1.21 0.52
C VAL A 81 -9.16 0.23 0.83
N GLY A 82 -8.32 0.82 0.01
CA GLY A 82 -7.88 2.20 0.06
C GLY A 82 -7.82 2.81 -1.35
N ASN A 83 -7.91 4.11 -1.41
CA ASN A 83 -7.90 4.89 -2.65
C ASN A 83 -6.46 5.30 -3.02
N HIS A 84 -6.09 5.05 -4.29
CA HIS A 84 -4.78 5.43 -4.86
C HIS A 84 -4.93 6.31 -6.11
N THR A 85 -5.96 7.16 -6.14
CA THR A 85 -6.41 8.01 -7.25
C THR A 85 -6.99 7.22 -8.44
N MET A 86 -7.67 7.91 -9.38
CA MET A 86 -8.30 7.27 -10.53
C MET A 86 -7.27 6.75 -11.53
N ASN A 87 -6.25 7.56 -11.84
CA ASN A 87 -5.29 7.27 -12.91
C ASN A 87 -3.83 7.29 -12.41
N HIS A 88 -3.60 6.99 -11.12
CA HIS A 88 -2.26 6.99 -10.51
C HIS A 88 -1.49 8.28 -10.75
N ILE A 89 -2.15 9.45 -10.65
CA ILE A 89 -1.54 10.75 -10.94
C ILE A 89 -0.68 11.26 -9.78
N GLY A 90 0.48 11.81 -10.11
CA GLY A 90 1.40 12.39 -9.11
C GLY A 90 0.93 13.73 -8.57
N GLY A 91 0.85 13.87 -7.25
CA GLY A 91 0.29 15.04 -6.58
C GLY A 91 1.08 16.35 -6.71
N PHE A 92 2.33 16.32 -7.22
CA PHE A 92 3.10 17.51 -7.54
C PHE A 92 2.95 17.96 -8.99
N ARG A 93 2.58 17.06 -9.88
CA ARG A 93 2.50 17.31 -11.34
C ARG A 93 1.17 17.89 -11.78
N HIS A 94 0.15 17.88 -10.91
CA HIS A 94 -1.21 18.28 -11.24
C HIS A 94 -1.69 19.41 -10.32
N TRP A 95 -2.63 20.21 -10.80
CA TRP A 95 -3.30 21.22 -9.98
C TRP A 95 -4.09 20.57 -8.85
N THR A 96 -4.22 21.27 -7.74
CA THR A 96 -4.94 20.78 -6.55
C THR A 96 -6.35 20.28 -6.88
N THR A 97 -7.12 21.04 -7.65
CA THR A 97 -8.49 20.66 -8.05
C THR A 97 -8.51 19.40 -8.88
N THR A 98 -7.63 19.29 -9.88
CA THR A 98 -7.52 18.09 -10.72
C THR A 98 -7.18 16.85 -9.89
N TYR A 99 -6.24 16.98 -8.95
CA TYR A 99 -5.83 15.88 -8.09
C TYR A 99 -6.98 15.43 -7.17
N ILE A 100 -7.69 16.38 -6.56
CA ILE A 100 -8.85 16.10 -5.69
C ILE A 100 -9.97 15.43 -6.48
N ILE A 101 -10.35 15.98 -7.65
CA ILE A 101 -11.39 15.39 -8.51
C ILE A 101 -11.01 13.96 -8.89
N ASN A 102 -9.77 13.73 -9.31
CA ASN A 102 -9.29 12.40 -9.68
C ASN A 102 -9.35 11.40 -8.51
N THR A 103 -9.08 11.87 -7.28
CA THR A 103 -9.23 11.06 -6.07
C THR A 103 -10.69 10.72 -5.78
N TYR A 104 -11.61 11.68 -5.94
CA TYR A 104 -13.05 11.42 -5.74
C TYR A 104 -13.62 10.49 -6.79
N GLN A 105 -13.25 10.66 -8.07
CA GLN A 105 -13.66 9.74 -9.13
C GLN A 105 -13.27 8.28 -8.84
N ALA A 106 -12.07 8.05 -8.32
CA ALA A 106 -11.67 6.72 -7.86
C ALA A 106 -12.57 6.23 -6.73
N ASN A 107 -12.96 7.11 -5.81
CA ASN A 107 -13.75 6.71 -4.65
C ASN A 107 -15.20 6.37 -4.97
N GLU A 108 -15.73 6.80 -6.10
CA GLU A 108 -17.03 6.35 -6.61
C GLU A 108 -17.04 4.85 -6.94
N LEU A 109 -15.87 4.26 -7.16
CA LEU A 109 -15.71 2.83 -7.45
C LEU A 109 -15.19 2.06 -6.24
N ILE A 110 -14.28 2.65 -5.45
CA ILE A 110 -13.55 1.95 -4.38
C ILE A 110 -14.28 2.03 -3.03
N HIS A 111 -15.05 3.10 -2.80
CA HIS A 111 -15.78 3.35 -1.55
C HIS A 111 -14.90 3.29 -0.28
N ALA A 112 -13.66 3.79 -0.37
CA ALA A 112 -12.69 3.74 0.72
C ALA A 112 -12.69 5.02 1.57
N HIS A 113 -12.36 4.87 2.85
CA HIS A 113 -12.04 5.97 3.76
C HIS A 113 -10.52 6.14 3.95
N LEU A 114 -9.73 5.21 3.45
CA LEU A 114 -8.27 5.28 3.42
C LEU A 114 -7.80 5.85 2.08
N PHE A 115 -6.74 6.64 2.15
CA PHE A 115 -6.10 7.20 0.96
C PHE A 115 -4.58 7.13 1.09
N ARG A 116 -3.92 6.76 -0.01
CA ARG A 116 -2.46 6.87 -0.14
C ARG A 116 -2.12 7.62 -1.43
N PRO A 117 -1.28 8.67 -1.36
CA PRO A 117 -0.90 9.42 -2.55
C PRO A 117 0.04 8.58 -3.44
N PRO A 118 -0.18 8.51 -4.77
CA PRO A 118 0.78 7.94 -5.69
C PRO A 118 2.18 8.52 -5.52
N HIS A 119 3.20 7.66 -5.64
CA HIS A 119 4.61 7.99 -5.42
C HIS A 119 4.96 8.44 -3.99
N GLY A 120 4.01 8.38 -3.05
CA GLY A 120 4.23 8.71 -1.64
C GLY A 120 4.29 10.20 -1.32
N TRP A 121 3.86 11.09 -2.23
CA TRP A 121 3.86 12.52 -1.97
C TRP A 121 2.84 13.30 -2.81
N MET A 122 2.46 14.46 -2.26
CA MET A 122 1.57 15.41 -2.92
C MET A 122 1.82 16.82 -2.37
N ARG A 123 1.30 17.84 -3.06
CA ARG A 123 1.34 19.23 -2.55
C ARG A 123 0.58 19.34 -1.24
N HIS A 124 0.92 20.33 -0.43
CA HIS A 124 0.27 20.55 0.87
C HIS A 124 -1.23 20.88 0.74
N SER A 125 -1.62 21.59 -0.31
CA SER A 125 -3.03 21.97 -0.53
C SER A 125 -3.94 20.75 -0.71
N PRO A 126 -3.71 19.81 -1.67
CA PRO A 126 -4.54 18.60 -1.74
C PRO A 126 -4.45 17.74 -0.48
N TYR A 127 -3.28 17.66 0.19
CA TYR A 127 -3.15 16.98 1.47
C TYR A 127 -4.09 17.53 2.53
N TYR A 128 -4.12 18.87 2.69
CA TYR A 128 -5.00 19.53 3.66
C TYR A 128 -6.47 19.20 3.41
N TRP A 129 -6.92 19.21 2.16
CA TRP A 129 -8.30 18.92 1.82
C TRP A 129 -8.64 17.44 1.98
N LEU A 130 -7.83 16.54 1.43
CA LEU A 130 -8.05 15.09 1.48
C LEU A 130 -8.00 14.55 2.91
N SER A 131 -7.12 15.07 3.78
CA SER A 131 -7.03 14.66 5.18
C SER A 131 -8.26 15.00 6.05
N LYS A 132 -9.23 15.74 5.52
CA LYS A 132 -10.53 15.97 6.19
C LYS A 132 -11.52 14.84 5.97
N TYR A 133 -11.38 14.10 4.87
CA TYR A 133 -12.32 13.09 4.42
C TYR A 133 -11.72 11.68 4.41
N TYR A 134 -10.40 11.60 4.35
CA TYR A 134 -9.66 10.35 4.31
C TYR A 134 -8.63 10.28 5.45
N LYS A 135 -8.46 9.09 6.00
CA LYS A 135 -7.27 8.75 6.77
C LYS A 135 -6.12 8.54 5.78
N VAL A 136 -5.20 9.49 5.72
CA VAL A 136 -4.04 9.40 4.84
C VAL A 136 -3.04 8.42 5.44
N VAL A 137 -2.77 7.33 4.72
CA VAL A 137 -1.87 6.26 5.14
C VAL A 137 -0.62 6.28 4.28
N MET A 138 0.52 6.39 4.92
CA MET A 138 1.84 6.33 4.28
C MET A 138 2.49 4.95 4.56
N TRP A 139 3.81 4.89 4.75
CA TRP A 139 4.53 3.64 5.02
C TRP A 139 5.59 3.82 6.11
N ASP A 140 5.93 2.75 6.80
CA ASP A 140 7.12 2.66 7.65
C ASP A 140 8.24 1.91 6.93
N VAL A 141 7.87 0.93 6.08
CA VAL A 141 8.79 0.15 5.25
C VAL A 141 8.25 0.08 3.82
N VAL A 142 9.03 0.53 2.84
CA VAL A 142 8.79 0.23 1.42
C VAL A 142 9.76 -0.85 0.96
N THR A 143 9.21 -1.92 0.41
CA THR A 143 9.99 -3.12 0.02
C THR A 143 10.86 -2.89 -1.21
N ARG A 144 10.49 -1.91 -2.07
CA ARG A 144 11.09 -1.58 -3.36
C ARG A 144 11.02 -2.73 -4.38
N ASP A 145 10.01 -3.55 -4.26
CA ASP A 145 9.70 -4.66 -5.16
C ASP A 145 9.56 -4.24 -6.65
N TYR A 146 9.15 -3.00 -6.90
CA TYR A 146 9.09 -2.40 -8.25
C TYR A 146 10.46 -2.02 -8.83
N SER A 147 11.54 -2.03 -8.03
CA SER A 147 12.86 -1.59 -8.48
C SER A 147 13.51 -2.63 -9.40
N THR A 148 13.93 -2.22 -10.58
CA THR A 148 14.69 -3.09 -11.51
C THR A 148 16.12 -3.38 -11.04
N ARG A 149 16.58 -2.72 -9.96
CA ARG A 149 17.93 -2.86 -9.42
C ARG A 149 18.04 -3.87 -8.29
N LEU A 150 16.90 -4.29 -7.72
CA LEU A 150 16.87 -5.23 -6.59
C LEU A 150 16.46 -6.62 -7.08
N THR A 151 17.07 -7.63 -6.46
CA THR A 151 16.63 -9.03 -6.58
C THR A 151 15.44 -9.30 -5.65
N ALA A 152 14.82 -10.47 -5.77
CA ALA A 152 13.73 -10.88 -4.88
C ALA A 152 14.21 -11.08 -3.44
N GLU A 153 15.45 -11.59 -3.27
CA GLU A 153 16.09 -11.75 -1.97
C GLU A 153 16.36 -10.41 -1.30
N GLU A 154 16.81 -9.40 -2.04
CA GLU A 154 17.03 -8.05 -1.52
C GLU A 154 15.72 -7.37 -1.11
N VAL A 155 14.62 -7.65 -1.81
CA VAL A 155 13.27 -7.20 -1.42
C VAL A 155 12.87 -7.85 -0.09
N LEU A 156 13.10 -9.15 0.08
CA LEU A 156 12.87 -9.86 1.34
C LEU A 156 13.75 -9.29 2.48
N GLU A 157 15.03 -9.03 2.20
CA GLU A 157 15.94 -8.45 3.18
C GLU A 157 15.50 -7.04 3.63
N ASN A 158 14.91 -6.24 2.76
CA ASN A 158 14.31 -4.96 3.15
C ASN A 158 13.17 -5.16 4.17
N VAL A 159 12.33 -6.17 3.99
CA VAL A 159 11.29 -6.51 4.96
C VAL A 159 11.92 -6.91 6.30
N LYS A 160 12.86 -7.86 6.29
CA LYS A 160 13.50 -8.37 7.50
C LYS A 160 14.22 -7.28 8.29
N ARG A 161 14.97 -6.45 7.59
CA ARG A 161 15.85 -5.43 8.19
C ARG A 161 15.09 -4.27 8.82
N TYR A 162 13.98 -3.84 8.21
CA TYR A 162 13.33 -2.60 8.59
C TYR A 162 12.00 -2.80 9.32
N THR A 163 11.45 -4.02 9.35
CA THR A 163 10.20 -4.30 10.06
C THR A 163 10.37 -4.19 11.57
N ARG A 164 9.36 -3.59 12.19
CA ARG A 164 9.24 -3.41 13.62
C ARG A 164 7.76 -3.31 14.02
N ASN A 165 7.47 -3.40 15.32
CA ASN A 165 6.09 -3.32 15.82
C ASN A 165 5.34 -2.13 15.22
N GLY A 166 4.13 -2.37 14.71
CA GLY A 166 3.30 -1.35 14.08
C GLY A 166 3.72 -0.94 12.68
N SER A 167 4.71 -1.59 12.04
CA SER A 167 5.15 -1.24 10.70
C SER A 167 4.03 -1.39 9.68
N ILE A 168 3.89 -0.37 8.84
CA ILE A 168 3.12 -0.40 7.61
C ILE A 168 4.10 -0.77 6.51
N ILE A 169 3.95 -1.97 5.94
CA ILE A 169 4.84 -2.52 4.92
C ILE A 169 4.16 -2.39 3.57
N THR A 170 4.82 -1.75 2.62
CA THR A 170 4.28 -1.52 1.28
C THR A 170 4.96 -2.40 0.25
N PHE A 171 4.15 -3.25 -0.37
CA PHE A 171 4.40 -3.96 -1.61
C PHE A 171 3.57 -3.31 -2.73
N HIS A 172 3.73 -3.79 -3.98
CA HIS A 172 2.96 -3.31 -5.12
C HIS A 172 2.41 -4.48 -5.92
N ASP A 173 1.11 -4.48 -6.17
CA ASP A 173 0.47 -5.44 -7.09
C ASP A 173 0.52 -4.89 -8.52
N SER A 174 1.70 -4.93 -9.09
CA SER A 174 2.02 -4.36 -10.40
C SER A 174 2.91 -5.29 -11.25
N LEU A 175 2.90 -5.09 -12.58
CA LEU A 175 3.74 -5.84 -13.51
C LEU A 175 5.24 -5.75 -13.19
N LYS A 176 5.69 -4.64 -12.58
CA LYS A 176 7.09 -4.45 -12.19
C LYS A 176 7.50 -5.27 -10.99
N SER A 177 6.55 -5.62 -10.15
CA SER A 177 6.78 -6.22 -8.84
C SER A 177 6.56 -7.73 -8.85
N ILE A 178 5.60 -8.23 -9.64
CA ILE A 178 5.12 -9.62 -9.53
C ILE A 178 6.23 -10.66 -9.67
N GLY A 179 7.18 -10.47 -10.58
CA GLY A 179 8.29 -11.42 -10.76
C GLY A 179 9.13 -11.63 -9.49
N LYS A 180 9.23 -10.61 -8.61
CA LYS A 180 9.92 -10.71 -7.33
C LYS A 180 8.99 -11.19 -6.20
N LEU A 181 7.70 -10.83 -6.29
CA LEU A 181 6.72 -11.20 -5.28
C LEU A 181 6.52 -12.70 -5.21
N HIS A 182 6.67 -13.45 -6.30
CA HIS A 182 6.60 -14.91 -6.29
C HIS A 182 7.52 -15.58 -5.27
N TYR A 183 8.66 -14.96 -4.98
CA TYR A 183 9.60 -15.39 -3.94
C TYR A 183 9.46 -14.56 -2.66
N ALA A 184 9.53 -13.25 -2.79
CA ALA A 184 9.68 -12.36 -1.64
C ALA A 184 8.43 -12.32 -0.74
N LEU A 185 7.21 -12.43 -1.28
CA LEU A 185 5.99 -12.32 -0.48
C LEU A 185 5.78 -13.54 0.42
N PRO A 186 5.76 -14.81 -0.07
CA PRO A 186 5.58 -15.96 0.81
C PRO A 186 6.67 -16.07 1.86
N GLU A 187 7.94 -15.82 1.51
CA GLU A 187 9.05 -15.86 2.46
C GLU A 187 8.95 -14.74 3.51
N ALA A 188 8.49 -13.53 3.11
CA ALA A 188 8.25 -12.45 4.06
C ALA A 188 7.13 -12.79 5.04
N LEU A 189 6.00 -13.33 4.57
CA LEU A 189 4.88 -13.75 5.41
C LEU A 189 5.28 -14.84 6.40
N LYS A 190 6.01 -15.83 5.94
CA LYS A 190 6.56 -16.90 6.78
C LYS A 190 7.45 -16.32 7.88
N TRP A 191 8.45 -15.54 7.51
CA TRP A 191 9.36 -14.92 8.45
C TRP A 191 8.64 -14.02 9.47
N LEU A 192 7.70 -13.18 9.02
CA LEU A 192 6.93 -12.31 9.91
C LEU A 192 6.15 -13.10 10.97
N LYS A 193 5.56 -14.24 10.58
CA LYS A 193 4.90 -15.16 11.51
C LYS A 193 5.88 -15.79 12.51
N GLU A 194 7.02 -16.25 12.04
CA GLU A 194 8.09 -16.81 12.88
C GLU A 194 8.58 -15.79 13.90
N GLN A 195 8.59 -14.49 13.52
CA GLN A 195 8.88 -13.41 14.46
C GLN A 195 7.69 -13.09 15.41
N GLY A 196 6.56 -13.76 15.31
CA GLY A 196 5.39 -13.57 16.17
C GLY A 196 4.59 -12.30 15.87
N TYR A 197 4.65 -11.78 14.66
CA TYR A 197 3.81 -10.64 14.25
C TYR A 197 2.40 -11.10 13.89
N GLU A 198 1.41 -10.32 14.34
CA GLU A 198 0.04 -10.42 13.86
C GLU A 198 -0.15 -9.56 12.60
N PHE A 199 -0.95 -10.05 11.64
CA PHE A 199 -1.35 -9.28 10.47
C PHE A 199 -2.65 -8.55 10.75
N ARG A 200 -2.65 -7.22 10.69
CA ARG A 200 -3.81 -6.38 10.95
C ARG A 200 -4.09 -5.41 9.81
N THR A 201 -5.33 -4.95 9.74
CA THR A 201 -5.78 -3.87 8.85
C THR A 201 -6.01 -2.58 9.65
N PHE A 202 -6.18 -1.45 8.96
CA PHE A 202 -6.46 -0.16 9.62
C PHE A 202 -7.92 -0.11 10.08
N GLU A 203 -8.12 0.21 11.30
CA GLU A 203 -9.43 0.51 11.87
C GLU A 203 -9.81 1.98 11.65
#